data_50fb81bb7622dd62b0b874ee587a832a
#
_entry.id   50fb81bb7622dd62b0b874ee587a832a
#
_cell.length_a   1.000
_cell.length_b   1.000
_cell.length_c   1.000
_cell.angle_alpha   90.00
_cell.angle_beta   90.00
_cell.angle_gamma   90.00
#
_symmetry.space_group_name_H-M   'P 1'
#
loop_
_entity.id
_entity.type
_entity.pdbx_description
1 polymer ?
#
loop_
_entity_poly.entity_id
_entity_poly.type
_entity_poly.pdbx_seq_one_letter_code
_entity_poly.pdbx_strand_id
1 'polypeptide(L)' 'MDDITKLILAKYQVENIIELIKDNPYRQYMFMHLNPVFYELDRQLTNLTIADKIKKTNQEQ' A
#
# COMPACT_ATOMS: atom_id res chain seq x y z
N MET A 1 -2.92 16.26 -2.40
CA MET A 1 -3.33 14.85 -2.26
C MET A 1 -3.04 14.40 -0.84
N ASP A 2 -4.00 13.80 -0.16
CA ASP A 2 -3.81 13.36 1.22
C ASP A 2 -2.99 12.07 1.31
N ASP A 3 -2.59 11.72 2.54
CA ASP A 3 -1.71 10.58 2.76
C ASP A 3 -2.38 9.25 2.42
N ILE A 4 -3.68 9.11 2.70
CA ILE A 4 -4.42 7.89 2.38
C ILE A 4 -4.45 7.68 0.87
N THR A 5 -4.77 8.71 0.11
CA THR A 5 -4.80 8.63 -1.35
C THR A 5 -3.43 8.29 -1.93
N LYS A 6 -2.37 8.93 -1.40
CA LYS A 6 -1.01 8.62 -1.83
C LYS A 6 -0.66 7.16 -1.62
N LEU A 7 -1.03 6.60 -0.47
CA LEU A 7 -0.72 5.21 -0.15
C LEU A 7 -1.52 4.24 -1.03
N ILE A 8 -2.79 4.56 -1.31
CA ILE A 8 -3.60 3.75 -2.21
C ILE A 8 -2.96 3.71 -3.61
N LEU A 9 -2.57 4.88 -4.12
CA LEU A 9 -1.93 4.96 -5.43
C LEU A 9 -0.60 4.22 -5.44
N ALA A 10 0.20 4.36 -4.38
CA ALA A 10 1.48 3.66 -4.28
C ALA A 10 1.29 2.14 -4.29
N LYS A 11 0.29 1.63 -3.58
CA LYS A 11 -0.03 0.20 -3.60
C LYS A 11 -0.37 -0.26 -5.01
N TYR A 12 -1.23 0.48 -5.71
CA TYR A 12 -1.59 0.13 -7.10
C TYR A 12 -0.37 0.12 -8.01
N GLN A 13 0.55 1.08 -7.83
CA GLN A 13 1.77 1.11 -8.64
C GLN A 13 2.64 -0.11 -8.38
N VAL A 14 2.80 -0.52 -7.12
CA VAL A 14 3.58 -1.72 -6.79
C VAL A 14 2.91 -2.96 -7.38
N GLU A 15 1.59 -3.11 -7.23
CA GLU A 15 0.84 -4.22 -7.81
C GLU A 15 1.03 -4.28 -9.33
N ASN A 16 0.98 -3.12 -9.97
CA ASN A 16 1.16 -3.02 -11.42
C ASN A 16 2.56 -3.46 -11.84
N ILE A 17 3.59 -3.04 -11.09
CA ILE A 17 4.96 -3.47 -11.35
C ILE A 17 5.08 -4.99 -11.22
N ILE A 18 4.53 -5.56 -10.16
CA ILE A 18 4.58 -7.01 -9.94
C ILE A 18 3.94 -7.76 -11.12
N GLU A 19 2.81 -7.27 -11.61
CA GLU A 19 2.15 -7.88 -12.78
C GLU A 19 3.00 -7.77 -14.06
N LEU A 20 3.61 -6.60 -14.26
CA LEU A 20 4.40 -6.36 -15.46
C LEU A 20 5.69 -7.18 -15.52
N ILE A 21 6.23 -7.57 -14.38
CA ILE A 21 7.49 -8.32 -14.33
C ILE A 21 7.31 -9.84 -14.24
N LYS A 22 6.08 -10.33 -14.31
CA LYS A 22 5.81 -11.77 -14.06
C LYS A 22 6.55 -12.70 -15.02
N ASP A 23 6.86 -12.24 -16.23
CA ASP A 23 7.60 -13.04 -17.23
C ASP A 23 9.08 -12.67 -17.29
N ASN A 24 9.53 -11.78 -16.40
CA ASN A 24 10.92 -11.34 -16.39
C ASN A 24 11.82 -12.41 -15.77
N PRO A 25 13.03 -12.67 -16.35
CA PRO A 25 13.94 -13.68 -15.78
C PRO A 25 14.35 -13.41 -14.34
N TYR A 26 14.33 -12.14 -13.91
CA TYR A 26 14.71 -11.74 -12.55
C TYR A 26 13.50 -11.39 -11.69
N ARG A 27 12.31 -11.87 -12.06
CA ARG A 27 11.07 -11.51 -11.36
C ARG A 27 11.12 -11.86 -9.88
N GLN A 28 11.74 -12.98 -9.54
CA GLN A 28 11.77 -13.43 -8.15
C GLN A 28 12.59 -12.49 -7.28
N TYR A 29 13.73 -12.04 -7.78
CA TYR A 29 14.54 -11.04 -7.09
C TYR A 29 13.75 -9.76 -6.85
N MET A 30 13.12 -9.24 -7.90
CA MET A 30 12.35 -8.01 -7.80
C MET A 30 11.13 -8.17 -6.89
N PHE A 31 10.43 -9.30 -7.00
CA PHE A 31 9.29 -9.57 -6.15
C PHE A 31 9.68 -9.61 -4.67
N MET A 32 10.81 -10.22 -4.35
CA MET A 32 11.30 -10.29 -2.98
C MET A 32 11.56 -8.91 -2.37
N HIS A 33 11.90 -7.92 -3.21
CA HIS A 33 12.07 -6.55 -2.76
C HIS A 33 10.78 -5.75 -2.77
N LEU A 34 9.93 -5.97 -3.76
CA LEU A 34 8.66 -5.24 -3.89
C LEU A 34 7.61 -5.71 -2.87
N ASN A 35 7.60 -6.99 -2.53
CA ASN A 35 6.62 -7.56 -1.61
C ASN A 35 6.68 -6.93 -0.22
N PRO A 36 7.86 -6.75 0.40
CA PRO A 36 7.93 -6.04 1.67
C PRO A 36 7.46 -4.59 1.56
N VAL A 37 7.76 -3.91 0.46
CA VAL A 37 7.30 -2.54 0.23
C VAL A 37 5.78 -2.51 0.16
N PHE A 38 5.17 -3.45 -0.58
CA PHE A 38 3.72 -3.56 -0.67
C PHE A 38 3.08 -3.72 0.71
N TYR A 39 3.61 -4.63 1.53
CA TYR A 39 3.07 -4.86 2.86
C TYR A 39 3.27 -3.67 3.79
N GLU A 40 4.37 -2.94 3.65
CA GLU A 40 4.58 -1.72 4.44
C GLU A 40 3.56 -0.64 4.07
N LEU A 41 3.29 -0.48 2.77
CA LEU A 41 2.27 0.46 2.31
C LEU A 41 0.89 0.08 2.85
N ASP A 42 0.58 -1.21 2.81
CA ASP A 42 -0.69 -1.73 3.34
C ASP A 42 -0.80 -1.48 4.85
N ARG A 43 0.27 -1.71 5.60
CA ARG A 43 0.31 -1.46 7.04
C ARG A 43 0.03 0.00 7.35
N GLN A 44 0.71 0.91 6.65
CA GLN A 44 0.51 2.34 6.87
C GLN A 44 -0.90 2.77 6.52
N LEU A 45 -1.42 2.26 5.40
CA LEU A 45 -2.78 2.59 4.97
C LEU A 45 -3.81 2.08 5.99
N THR A 46 -3.64 0.87 6.51
CA THR A 46 -4.51 0.30 7.52
C THR A 46 -4.51 1.15 8.78
N ASN A 47 -3.32 1.55 9.24
CA ASN A 47 -3.19 2.36 10.45
C ASN A 47 -3.86 3.73 10.30
N LEU A 48 -3.67 4.38 9.15
CA LEU A 48 -4.30 5.67 8.90
C LEU A 48 -5.81 5.56 8.79
N THR A 49 -6.30 4.49 8.18
CA THR A 49 -7.73 4.26 8.05
C THR A 49 -8.38 4.02 9.41
N ILE A 50 -7.74 3.24 10.27
CA ILE A 50 -8.21 3.00 11.63
C ILE A 50 -8.23 4.31 12.43
N ALA A 51 -7.14 5.08 12.37
CA ALA A 51 -7.05 6.37 13.06
C ALA A 51 -8.16 7.32 12.62
N ASP A 52 -8.45 7.35 11.32
CA ASP A 52 -9.50 8.20 10.77
C ASP A 52 -10.88 7.79 11.29
N LYS A 53 -11.14 6.50 11.38
CA LYS A 53 -12.40 5.98 11.92
C LYS A 53 -12.56 6.33 13.40
N ILE A 54 -11.51 6.21 14.19
CA ILE A 54 -11.53 6.57 15.61
C ILE A 54 -11.83 8.06 15.78
N LYS A 55 -11.19 8.90 14.96
CA LYS A 55 -11.42 10.34 14.96
C LYS A 55 -12.89 10.68 14.67
N LYS A 56 -13.48 10.03 13.67
CA LYS A 56 -14.88 10.25 13.31
C LYS A 56 -15.83 9.85 14.43
N THR A 57 -15.56 8.72 15.06
CA THR A 57 -16.37 8.25 16.18
C THR A 57 -16.33 9.24 17.33
N ASN A 58 -15.15 9.74 17.67
CA ASN A 58 -14.99 10.72 18.75
C ASN A 58 -15.69 12.04 18.43
N GLN A 59 -15.70 12.44 17.18
CA GLN A 59 -16.35 13.69 16.76
C GLN A 59 -17.88 13.59 16.81
N GLU A 60 -18.42 12.43 16.66
CA GLU A 60 -19.89 12.21 16.71
C GLU A 60 -20.43 12.23 18.13
N GLN A 61 -19.58 12.12 19.13
CA GLN A 61 -19.97 12.18 20.54
C GLN A 61 -19.95 13.60 21.06
#